data_4b40d4566f90c763142ce9e3ea2c3a3a
#
_entry.id   4b40d4566f90c763142ce9e3ea2c3a3a
#
_cell.length_a   1.000
_cell.length_b   1.000
_cell.length_c   1.000
_cell.angle_alpha   90.00
_cell.angle_beta   90.00
_cell.angle_gamma   90.00
#
_symmetry.space_group_name_H-M   'P 1'
#
loop_
_entity.id
_entity.type
_entity.pdbx_description
1 polymer ?
#
loop_
_entity_poly.entity_id
_entity_poly.type
_entity_poly.pdbx_seq_one_letter_code
_entity_poly.pdbx_strand_id
1 'polypeptide(L)'
;MADFLAPADLPEHEQAADDGLLPSELRSWMRLLAAAGAIEQQLRAHVKDALGVSHDEFLVLCLLADQPGSSLRMTQIAELLGRPKTRLTYQVACLQHAGLITRRSACGDKRGIEVALTDKARTLLSESSRPLADAVSQAIARTACAQRYEQLHDLLPPPEAPRDGSRAAGGPAGP
;
A
#
# COMPACT_ATOMS: atom_id res chain seq x y z
N MET A 1 49.72 -37.95 11.94
CA MET A 1 48.46 -38.16 12.66
C MET A 1 47.88 -36.77 12.93
N ALA A 2 46.97 -36.36 12.08
CA ALA A 2 46.21 -35.11 12.24
C ALA A 2 44.75 -35.50 12.32
N ASP A 3 44.18 -35.35 13.54
CA ASP A 3 42.75 -35.55 13.79
C ASP A 3 41.96 -34.47 13.08
N PHE A 4 41.15 -34.89 12.15
CA PHE A 4 40.21 -34.07 11.43
C PHE A 4 38.92 -33.99 12.29
N LEU A 5 38.74 -32.89 13.02
CA LEU A 5 37.50 -32.61 13.74
C LEU A 5 36.38 -32.48 12.69
N ALA A 6 35.37 -33.31 12.80
CA ALA A 6 34.12 -33.20 12.07
C ALA A 6 33.40 -31.89 12.45
N PRO A 7 32.77 -31.16 11.51
CA PRO A 7 31.95 -30.01 11.84
C PRO A 7 30.74 -30.45 12.67
N ALA A 8 30.57 -29.77 13.82
CA ALA A 8 29.40 -29.92 14.69
C ALA A 8 28.11 -29.67 13.89
N ASP A 9 27.18 -30.61 14.03
CA ASP A 9 25.79 -30.48 13.58
C ASP A 9 25.20 -29.17 14.16
N LEU A 10 25.01 -28.18 13.29
CA LEU A 10 24.15 -27.05 13.60
C LEU A 10 22.72 -27.59 13.72
N PRO A 11 21.98 -27.23 14.79
CA PRO A 11 20.60 -27.65 14.89
C PRO A 11 19.83 -27.13 13.67
N GLU A 12 19.23 -28.07 12.93
CA GLU A 12 18.25 -27.78 11.91
C GLU A 12 17.22 -26.84 12.56
N HIS A 13 17.10 -25.63 12.01
CA HIS A 13 16.00 -24.75 12.39
C HIS A 13 14.71 -25.55 12.16
N GLU A 14 14.16 -26.06 13.24
CA GLU A 14 12.79 -26.53 13.31
C GLU A 14 11.93 -25.42 12.70
N GLN A 15 11.55 -25.61 11.44
CA GLN A 15 10.52 -24.80 10.80
C GLN A 15 9.28 -25.01 11.66
N ALA A 16 8.99 -24.01 12.50
CA ALA A 16 7.75 -23.94 13.24
C ALA A 16 6.62 -24.28 12.27
N ALA A 17 5.90 -25.35 12.58
CA ALA A 17 4.81 -25.84 11.77
C ALA A 17 3.86 -24.68 11.47
N ASP A 18 3.82 -24.28 10.20
CA ASP A 18 2.94 -23.27 9.70
C ASP A 18 1.54 -23.89 9.57
N ASP A 19 0.81 -23.97 10.68
CA ASP A 19 -0.53 -24.58 10.79
C ASP A 19 -1.61 -23.84 9.97
N GLY A 20 -1.23 -22.90 9.12
CA GLY A 20 -2.16 -22.15 8.27
C GLY A 20 -2.44 -22.86 6.96
N LEU A 21 -3.69 -22.78 6.47
CA LEU A 21 -4.11 -23.28 5.16
C LEU A 21 -3.28 -22.69 3.99
N LEU A 22 -2.72 -21.49 4.17
CA LEU A 22 -1.97 -20.76 3.14
C LEU A 22 -0.48 -20.75 3.47
N PRO A 23 0.42 -20.96 2.48
CA PRO A 23 1.85 -20.73 2.60
C PRO A 23 2.18 -19.31 3.10
N SER A 24 3.32 -19.17 3.80
CA SER A 24 3.78 -17.89 4.38
C SER A 24 3.91 -16.78 3.34
N GLU A 25 4.34 -17.13 2.11
CA GLU A 25 4.50 -16.19 0.99
C GLU A 25 3.16 -15.59 0.57
N LEU A 26 2.11 -16.40 0.49
CA LEU A 26 0.77 -15.94 0.14
C LEU A 26 0.18 -15.06 1.26
N ARG A 27 0.41 -15.41 2.53
CA ARG A 27 0.02 -14.56 3.65
C ARG A 27 0.73 -13.20 3.62
N SER A 28 2.04 -13.21 3.36
CA SER A 28 2.84 -11.99 3.23
C SER A 28 2.37 -11.12 2.06
N TRP A 29 2.06 -11.72 0.93
CA TRP A 29 1.46 -11.04 -0.21
C TRP A 29 0.12 -10.41 0.13
N MET A 30 -0.78 -11.13 0.77
CA MET A 30 -2.09 -10.60 1.19
C MET A 30 -1.94 -9.43 2.17
N ARG A 31 -1.01 -9.53 3.14
CA ARG A 31 -0.72 -8.43 4.09
C ARG A 31 -0.19 -7.19 3.36
N LEU A 32 0.70 -7.37 2.38
CA LEU A 32 1.21 -6.27 1.56
C LEU A 32 0.09 -5.56 0.80
N LEU A 33 -0.81 -6.32 0.16
CA LEU A 33 -1.96 -5.76 -0.54
C LEU A 33 -2.93 -5.03 0.41
N ALA A 34 -3.21 -5.60 1.57
CA ALA A 34 -4.05 -4.98 2.58
C ALA A 34 -3.44 -3.66 3.08
N ALA A 35 -2.13 -3.66 3.36
CA ALA A 35 -1.40 -2.46 3.76
C ALA A 35 -1.44 -1.36 2.70
N ALA A 36 -1.17 -1.71 1.44
CA ALA A 36 -1.23 -0.78 0.32
C ALA A 36 -2.64 -0.19 0.16
N GLY A 37 -3.68 -1.03 0.25
CA GLY A 37 -5.08 -0.59 0.18
C GLY A 37 -5.47 0.34 1.33
N ALA A 38 -5.00 0.07 2.56
CA ALA A 38 -5.24 0.92 3.71
C ALA A 38 -4.59 2.30 3.56
N ILE A 39 -3.35 2.36 3.06
CA ILE A 39 -2.64 3.60 2.78
C ILE A 39 -3.38 4.38 1.69
N GLU A 40 -3.73 3.73 0.57
CA GLU A 40 -4.50 4.35 -0.50
C GLU A 40 -5.81 4.95 0.00
N GLN A 41 -6.56 4.21 0.81
CA GLN A 41 -7.83 4.67 1.37
C GLN A 41 -7.66 5.95 2.23
N GLN A 42 -6.61 6.02 3.02
CA GLN A 42 -6.31 7.20 3.84
C GLN A 42 -5.94 8.43 2.98
N LEU A 43 -5.25 8.21 1.86
CA LEU A 43 -4.80 9.29 0.98
C LEU A 43 -5.87 9.84 0.05
N ARG A 44 -6.92 9.08 -0.25
CA ARG A 44 -7.96 9.47 -1.22
C ARG A 44 -8.60 10.83 -0.89
N ALA A 45 -8.95 11.07 0.36
CA ALA A 45 -9.53 12.34 0.80
C ALA A 45 -8.53 13.48 0.64
N HIS A 46 -7.29 13.31 1.14
CA HIS A 46 -6.24 14.32 1.05
C HIS A 46 -5.92 14.71 -0.40
N VAL A 47 -5.83 13.74 -1.30
CA VAL A 47 -5.60 13.98 -2.74
C VAL A 47 -6.77 14.74 -3.35
N LYS A 48 -8.01 14.33 -3.02
CA LYS A 48 -9.22 15.00 -3.54
C LYS A 48 -9.31 16.44 -3.06
N ASP A 49 -9.04 16.69 -1.80
CA ASP A 49 -9.12 18.02 -1.21
C ASP A 49 -7.99 18.94 -1.70
N ALA A 50 -6.77 18.42 -1.82
CA ALA A 50 -5.60 19.20 -2.23
C ALA A 50 -5.55 19.49 -3.75
N LEU A 51 -5.94 18.53 -4.58
CA LEU A 51 -5.74 18.58 -6.04
C LEU A 51 -7.04 18.56 -6.84
N GLY A 52 -8.18 18.24 -6.23
CA GLY A 52 -9.46 18.10 -6.90
C GLY A 52 -9.59 16.89 -7.83
N VAL A 53 -8.60 15.99 -7.84
CA VAL A 53 -8.55 14.81 -8.70
C VAL A 53 -8.73 13.51 -7.89
N SER A 54 -8.97 12.40 -8.57
CA SER A 54 -8.98 11.08 -7.92
C SER A 54 -7.55 10.60 -7.61
N HIS A 55 -7.42 9.64 -6.68
CA HIS A 55 -6.13 9.01 -6.38
C HIS A 55 -5.47 8.37 -7.61
N ASP A 56 -6.25 7.76 -8.48
CA ASP A 56 -5.76 7.17 -9.73
C ASP A 56 -5.20 8.22 -10.70
N GLU A 57 -5.87 9.35 -10.81
CA GLU A 57 -5.41 10.50 -11.61
C GLU A 57 -4.16 11.15 -11.01
N PHE A 58 -4.10 11.22 -9.68
CA PHE A 58 -2.91 11.69 -8.96
C PHE A 58 -1.68 10.83 -9.24
N LEU A 59 -1.81 9.50 -9.29
CA LEU A 59 -0.69 8.62 -9.65
C LEU A 59 -0.16 8.90 -11.06
N VAL A 60 -1.03 9.23 -12.02
CA VAL A 60 -0.60 9.65 -13.36
C VAL A 60 0.20 10.95 -13.30
N LEU A 61 -0.27 11.94 -12.51
CA LEU A 61 0.44 13.20 -12.34
C LEU A 61 1.82 13.01 -11.68
N CYS A 62 1.91 12.16 -10.66
CA CYS A 62 3.18 11.82 -10.00
C CYS A 62 4.17 11.18 -10.98
N LEU A 63 3.73 10.20 -11.78
CA LEU A 63 4.58 9.57 -12.77
C LEU A 63 5.12 10.56 -13.79
N LEU A 64 4.28 11.49 -14.26
CA LEU A 64 4.72 12.52 -15.19
C LEU A 64 5.69 13.50 -14.54
N ALA A 65 5.45 13.86 -13.28
CA ALA A 65 6.31 14.80 -12.55
C ALA A 65 7.72 14.24 -12.30
N ASP A 66 7.83 12.92 -12.11
CA ASP A 66 9.09 12.22 -11.86
C ASP A 66 9.96 12.05 -13.13
N GLN A 67 9.41 12.34 -14.30
CA GLN A 67 10.15 12.17 -15.55
C GLN A 67 10.88 13.44 -15.99
N PRO A 68 12.08 13.31 -16.59
CA PRO A 68 12.72 14.41 -17.29
C PRO A 68 11.78 14.97 -18.37
N GLY A 69 11.50 16.28 -18.33
CA GLY A 69 10.57 16.92 -19.25
C GLY A 69 9.09 16.74 -18.90
N SER A 70 8.76 16.04 -17.81
CA SER A 70 7.39 15.84 -17.30
C SER A 70 6.43 15.29 -18.34
N SER A 71 6.89 14.35 -19.18
CA SER A 71 6.09 13.71 -20.21
C SER A 71 6.40 12.21 -20.36
N LEU A 72 5.40 11.44 -20.77
CA LEU A 72 5.48 10.00 -21.03
C LEU A 72 4.51 9.59 -22.14
N ARG A 73 4.84 8.50 -22.84
CA ARG A 73 3.89 7.86 -23.75
C ARG A 73 2.78 7.16 -22.96
N MET A 74 1.56 7.15 -23.51
CA MET A 74 0.41 6.44 -22.91
C MET A 74 0.70 4.96 -22.60
N THR A 75 1.48 4.29 -23.46
CA THR A 75 1.89 2.89 -23.26
C THR A 75 2.79 2.73 -22.04
N GLN A 76 3.76 3.62 -21.86
CA GLN A 76 4.67 3.62 -20.70
C GLN A 76 3.91 3.87 -19.39
N ILE A 77 2.97 4.82 -19.38
CA ILE A 77 2.13 5.07 -18.20
C ILE A 77 1.31 3.82 -17.83
N ALA A 78 0.73 3.14 -18.84
CA ALA A 78 -0.06 1.93 -18.62
C ALA A 78 0.80 0.79 -18.02
N GLU A 79 2.00 0.60 -18.54
CA GLU A 79 2.98 -0.39 -18.07
C GLU A 79 3.44 -0.10 -16.64
N LEU A 80 3.85 1.14 -16.35
CA LEU A 80 4.33 1.55 -15.04
C LEU A 80 3.25 1.44 -13.96
N LEU A 81 1.98 1.75 -14.29
CA LEU A 81 0.86 1.62 -13.36
C LEU A 81 0.27 0.21 -13.30
N GLY A 82 0.68 -0.70 -14.19
CA GLY A 82 0.09 -2.03 -14.30
C GLY A 82 -1.41 -2.00 -14.62
N ARG A 83 -1.87 -1.00 -15.42
CA ARG A 83 -3.30 -0.76 -15.63
C ARG A 83 -3.71 -0.92 -17.10
N PRO A 84 -4.95 -1.41 -17.34
CA PRO A 84 -5.49 -1.49 -18.70
C PRO A 84 -5.54 -0.12 -19.38
N LYS A 85 -5.18 -0.07 -20.66
CA LYS A 85 -5.19 1.16 -21.49
C LYS A 85 -6.54 1.87 -21.51
N THR A 86 -7.65 1.12 -21.45
CA THR A 86 -9.01 1.67 -21.43
C THR A 86 -9.26 2.55 -20.19
N ARG A 87 -8.87 2.06 -19.00
CA ARG A 87 -8.98 2.83 -17.75
C ARG A 87 -8.11 4.08 -17.78
N LEU A 88 -6.86 3.93 -18.24
CA LEU A 88 -5.92 5.04 -18.36
C LEU A 88 -6.44 6.11 -19.34
N THR A 89 -7.04 5.72 -20.46
CA THR A 89 -7.62 6.66 -21.44
C THR A 89 -8.66 7.57 -20.81
N TYR A 90 -9.53 7.02 -19.95
CA TYR A 90 -10.52 7.80 -19.21
C TYR A 90 -9.87 8.78 -18.22
N GLN A 91 -8.92 8.31 -17.41
CA GLN A 91 -8.21 9.15 -16.43
C GLN A 91 -7.47 10.31 -17.10
N VAL A 92 -6.78 10.02 -18.19
CA VAL A 92 -6.07 11.04 -19.00
C VAL A 92 -7.05 12.03 -19.62
N ALA A 93 -8.25 11.60 -20.04
CA ALA A 93 -9.28 12.51 -20.55
C ALA A 93 -9.80 13.44 -19.44
N CYS A 94 -10.05 12.95 -18.24
CA CYS A 94 -10.44 13.76 -17.08
C CYS A 94 -9.37 14.80 -16.70
N LEU A 95 -8.10 14.38 -16.63
CA LEU A 95 -6.98 15.28 -16.36
C LEU A 95 -6.79 16.34 -17.44
N GLN A 96 -7.01 16.00 -18.71
CA GLN A 96 -6.97 16.95 -19.82
C GLN A 96 -8.13 17.94 -19.71
N HIS A 97 -9.33 17.49 -19.39
CA HIS A 97 -10.48 18.37 -19.17
C HIS A 97 -10.26 19.34 -17.98
N ALA A 98 -9.59 18.87 -16.91
CA ALA A 98 -9.17 19.70 -15.80
C ALA A 98 -8.04 20.69 -16.14
N GLY A 99 -7.46 20.59 -17.34
CA GLY A 99 -6.35 21.41 -17.79
C GLY A 99 -5.02 21.11 -17.10
N LEU A 100 -4.86 19.89 -16.53
CA LEU A 100 -3.66 19.48 -15.81
C LEU A 100 -2.64 18.79 -16.70
N ILE A 101 -3.08 18.24 -17.83
CA ILE A 101 -2.20 17.62 -18.82
C ILE A 101 -2.54 18.06 -20.23
N THR A 102 -1.57 17.88 -21.14
CA THR A 102 -1.75 18.00 -22.58
C THR A 102 -1.47 16.66 -23.25
N ARG A 103 -2.12 16.42 -24.41
CA ARG A 103 -1.88 15.26 -25.26
C ARG A 103 -1.31 15.74 -26.59
N ARG A 104 -0.23 15.10 -27.03
CA ARG A 104 0.41 15.40 -28.33
C ARG A 104 0.68 14.11 -29.08
N SER A 105 0.74 14.16 -30.38
CA SER A 105 1.29 13.05 -31.17
C SER A 105 2.78 12.93 -30.84
N ALA A 106 3.25 11.71 -30.57
CA ALA A 106 4.66 11.48 -30.28
C ALA A 106 5.52 11.86 -31.51
N CYS A 107 6.63 12.53 -31.28
CA CYS A 107 7.54 12.94 -32.34
C CYS A 107 8.05 11.69 -33.10
N GLY A 108 7.86 11.62 -34.40
CA GLY A 108 8.30 10.49 -35.23
C GLY A 108 7.35 9.27 -35.26
N ASP A 109 6.28 9.24 -34.47
CA ASP A 109 5.30 8.15 -34.44
C ASP A 109 3.87 8.68 -34.43
N LYS A 110 3.21 8.72 -35.57
CA LYS A 110 1.82 9.19 -35.70
C LYS A 110 0.79 8.38 -34.91
N ARG A 111 1.15 7.20 -34.40
CA ARG A 111 0.28 6.33 -33.62
C ARG A 111 0.55 6.44 -32.11
N GLY A 112 1.65 7.06 -31.71
CA GLY A 112 2.01 7.29 -30.31
C GLY A 112 1.35 8.55 -29.77
N ILE A 113 0.74 8.45 -28.58
CA ILE A 113 0.23 9.61 -27.83
C ILE A 113 1.18 9.85 -26.66
N GLU A 114 1.72 11.05 -26.61
CA GLU A 114 2.50 11.56 -25.49
C GLU A 114 1.61 12.44 -24.61
N VAL A 115 1.75 12.26 -23.31
CA VAL A 115 1.04 12.99 -22.24
C VAL A 115 2.06 13.80 -21.48
N ALA A 116 1.82 15.08 -21.28
CA ALA A 116 2.72 15.98 -20.57
C ALA A 116 1.97 16.83 -19.56
N LEU A 117 2.61 17.17 -18.43
CA LEU A 117 2.08 18.11 -17.45
C LEU A 117 1.99 19.51 -18.03
N THR A 118 0.92 20.23 -17.65
CA THR A 118 0.82 21.68 -17.86
C THR A 118 1.53 22.46 -16.74
N ASP A 119 1.78 23.74 -16.93
CA ASP A 119 2.32 24.60 -15.88
C ASP A 119 1.36 24.71 -14.70
N LYS A 120 0.04 24.71 -14.96
CA LYS A 120 -0.99 24.63 -13.92
C LYS A 120 -0.80 23.39 -13.03
N ALA A 121 -0.56 22.23 -13.63
CA ALA A 121 -0.34 21.00 -12.87
C ALA A 121 0.97 21.04 -12.06
N ARG A 122 2.04 21.59 -12.63
CA ARG A 122 3.33 21.76 -11.93
C ARG A 122 3.19 22.65 -10.71
N THR A 123 2.52 23.79 -10.86
CA THR A 123 2.25 24.72 -9.73
C THR A 123 1.43 24.02 -8.66
N LEU A 124 0.31 23.39 -9.03
CA LEU A 124 -0.58 22.68 -8.12
C LEU A 124 0.14 21.56 -7.35
N LEU A 125 0.94 20.74 -8.03
CA LEU A 125 1.74 19.69 -7.41
C LEU A 125 2.80 20.27 -6.47
N SER A 126 3.47 21.34 -6.85
CA SER A 126 4.48 22.02 -6.01
C SER A 126 3.88 22.55 -4.72
N GLU A 127 2.75 23.23 -4.80
CA GLU A 127 2.03 23.79 -3.64
C GLU A 127 1.49 22.70 -2.70
N SER A 128 1.03 21.58 -3.27
CA SER A 128 0.45 20.47 -2.51
C SER A 128 1.45 19.40 -2.07
N SER A 129 2.70 19.45 -2.55
CA SER A 129 3.70 18.38 -2.36
C SER A 129 3.99 18.10 -0.88
N ARG A 130 4.20 19.16 -0.07
CA ARG A 130 4.54 19.03 1.35
C ARG A 130 3.41 18.43 2.18
N PRO A 131 2.17 18.97 2.15
CA PRO A 131 1.04 18.36 2.85
C PRO A 131 0.76 16.93 2.43
N LEU A 132 0.87 16.60 1.14
CA LEU A 132 0.67 15.24 0.65
C LEU A 132 1.77 14.29 1.11
N ALA A 133 3.04 14.71 1.10
CA ALA A 133 4.15 13.91 1.62
C ALA A 133 3.97 13.60 3.12
N ASP A 134 3.54 14.59 3.91
CA ASP A 134 3.25 14.41 5.32
C ASP A 134 2.08 13.43 5.53
N ALA A 135 1.01 13.53 4.72
CA ALA A 135 -0.12 12.60 4.76
C ALA A 135 0.30 11.17 4.39
N VAL A 136 1.14 10.99 3.36
CA VAL A 136 1.71 9.69 2.98
C VAL A 136 2.52 9.09 4.13
N SER A 137 3.42 9.87 4.72
CA SER A 137 4.26 9.43 5.83
C SER A 137 3.44 8.99 7.04
N GLN A 138 2.39 9.75 7.39
CA GLN A 138 1.47 9.40 8.47
C GLN A 138 0.64 8.14 8.16
N ALA A 139 0.18 7.97 6.92
CA ALA A 139 -0.57 6.78 6.49
C ALA A 139 0.30 5.53 6.58
N ILE A 140 1.55 5.60 6.13
CA ILE A 140 2.53 4.51 6.24
C ILE A 140 2.79 4.17 7.71
N ALA A 141 3.06 5.17 8.56
CA ALA A 141 3.33 4.96 9.98
C ALA A 141 2.15 4.30 10.70
N ARG A 142 0.92 4.76 10.45
CA ARG A 142 -0.29 4.17 11.04
C ARG A 142 -0.49 2.71 10.61
N THR A 143 -0.32 2.42 9.33
CA THR A 143 -0.47 1.07 8.79
C THR A 143 0.61 0.13 9.34
N ALA A 144 1.87 0.57 9.43
CA ALA A 144 2.95 -0.21 10.02
C ALA A 144 2.76 -0.46 11.52
N CYS A 145 2.19 0.50 12.27
CA CYS A 145 1.85 0.31 13.68
C CYS A 145 0.71 -0.71 13.86
N ALA A 146 -0.34 -0.62 13.04
CA ALA A 146 -1.46 -1.56 13.08
C ALA A 146 -0.99 -3.00 12.79
N GLN A 147 -0.17 -3.20 11.76
CA GLN A 147 0.38 -4.52 11.44
C GLN A 147 1.27 -5.09 12.55
N ARG A 148 2.07 -4.26 13.22
CA ARG A 148 2.86 -4.71 14.39
C ARG A 148 1.96 -5.10 15.56
N TYR A 149 0.89 -4.37 15.80
CA TYR A 149 -0.08 -4.68 16.85
C TYR A 149 -0.77 -6.03 16.60
N GLU A 150 -1.22 -6.29 15.36
CA GLU A 150 -1.79 -7.58 14.98
C GLU A 150 -0.80 -8.73 15.19
N GLN A 151 0.46 -8.57 14.78
CA GLN A 151 1.51 -9.58 15.01
C GLN A 151 1.77 -9.85 16.51
N LEU A 152 1.72 -8.82 17.35
CA LEU A 152 1.86 -8.97 18.81
C LEU A 152 0.62 -9.63 19.42
N HIS A 153 -0.56 -9.33 18.92
CA HIS A 153 -1.81 -9.94 19.40
C HIS A 153 -1.85 -11.43 19.10
N ASP A 154 -1.33 -11.86 17.94
CA ASP A 154 -1.24 -13.28 17.56
C ASP A 154 -0.23 -14.05 18.43
N LEU A 155 0.71 -13.37 19.10
CA LEU A 155 1.69 -13.94 20.01
C LEU A 155 1.22 -13.95 21.48
N LEU A 156 0.15 -13.23 21.81
CA LEU A 156 -0.40 -13.18 23.15
C LEU A 156 -1.48 -14.26 23.32
N PRO A 157 -1.47 -15.04 24.40
CA PRO A 157 -2.57 -15.96 24.69
C PRO A 157 -3.88 -15.16 24.82
N PRO A 158 -5.02 -15.74 24.39
CA PRO A 158 -6.30 -15.08 24.53
C PRO A 158 -6.53 -14.72 26.00
N PRO A 159 -7.12 -13.55 26.32
CA PRO A 159 -7.39 -13.17 27.69
C PRO A 159 -8.22 -14.26 28.36
N GLU A 160 -7.74 -14.79 29.49
CA GLU A 160 -8.49 -15.76 30.28
C GLU A 160 -9.88 -15.16 30.57
N ALA A 161 -10.93 -15.89 30.20
CA ALA A 161 -12.29 -15.51 30.54
C ALA A 161 -12.37 -15.36 32.05
N PRO A 162 -13.04 -14.32 32.57
CA PRO A 162 -13.17 -14.14 34.02
C PRO A 162 -13.75 -15.43 34.59
N ARG A 163 -12.98 -16.06 35.50
CA ARG A 163 -13.45 -17.22 36.26
C ARG A 163 -14.63 -16.74 37.07
N ASP A 164 -15.82 -17.18 36.70
CA ASP A 164 -17.06 -16.93 37.40
C ASP A 164 -16.98 -17.56 38.79
N GLY A 165 -16.49 -16.77 39.74
CA GLY A 165 -16.31 -17.13 41.13
C GLY A 165 -17.59 -16.97 41.93
N SER A 166 -18.69 -17.57 41.46
CA SER A 166 -19.93 -17.60 42.25
C SER A 166 -20.51 -19.01 42.31
N ARG A 167 -19.89 -19.84 43.11
CA ARG A 167 -20.57 -21.01 43.65
C ARG A 167 -20.02 -21.33 45.02
N ALA A 168 -20.46 -20.61 46.01
CA ALA A 168 -20.29 -21.04 47.39
C ALA A 168 -21.51 -20.68 48.23
N ALA A 169 -22.02 -21.70 48.90
CA ALA A 169 -22.78 -21.69 50.14
C ALA A 169 -24.31 -21.54 50.03
N GLY A 170 -24.96 -22.60 49.59
CA GLY A 170 -26.25 -22.97 50.17
C GLY A 170 -26.01 -23.98 51.29
N GLY A 171 -25.88 -23.51 52.52
CA GLY A 171 -25.90 -24.39 53.70
C GLY A 171 -27.31 -24.87 54.03
N PRO A 172 -27.50 -26.12 54.54
CA PRO A 172 -28.81 -26.61 54.90
C PRO A 172 -29.24 -26.12 56.29
N ALA A 173 -30.38 -25.51 56.39
CA ALA A 173 -31.09 -25.36 57.66
C ALA A 173 -31.96 -26.58 57.89
N GLY A 174 -31.73 -27.30 58.95
CA GLY A 174 -32.62 -28.19 59.61
C GLY A 174 -32.69 -27.84 61.13
N PRO A 175 -33.51 -28.47 61.94
CA PRO A 175 -34.87 -28.99 61.75
C PRO A 175 -35.93 -28.07 62.33
#